data_1b18c0fd779fb51d261cee03d82f1221
#
_entry.id   1b18c0fd779fb51d261cee03d82f1221
#
_cell.length_a   1.000
_cell.length_b   1.000
_cell.length_c   1.000
_cell.angle_alpha   90.00
_cell.angle_beta   90.00
_cell.angle_gamma   90.00
#
_symmetry.space_group_name_H-M   'P 1'
#
loop_
_entity.id
_entity.type
_entity.pdbx_description
1 polymer ?
#
loop_
_entity_poly.entity_id
_entity_poly.type
_entity_poly.pdbx_seq_one_letter_code
_entity_poly.pdbx_strand_id
1 'polypeptide(L)'
;MEKDIKVVYKGVDELIPYVNNPRNNKNAVDAVASSIKNFGFKVPIVIDKENEIVTGHTRLLAAKKLDMDKVPVIIADDLSEAKVKAFRLADNKVGELAEWDWSLLDSEFEELKEMELNFDMEEFGFIDNDVIDMSYINELDENGLSMTKGENDHFTMSFVFPVEKEGLIHEYIEEVSKDKIVEDIILAAEGLKDA
;
A
#
# COMPACT_ATOMS: atom_id res chain seq x y z
N MET A 1 25.39 25.74 -1.90
CA MET A 1 24.29 26.37 -1.16
C MET A 1 23.07 25.49 -1.34
N GLU A 2 22.47 25.07 -0.26
CA GLU A 2 21.19 24.34 -0.29
C GLU A 2 20.14 25.32 -0.77
N LYS A 3 19.35 24.96 -1.79
CA LYS A 3 18.31 25.82 -2.34
C LYS A 3 17.04 25.64 -1.53
N ASP A 4 16.42 26.72 -1.11
CA ASP A 4 15.15 26.67 -0.39
C ASP A 4 14.08 25.98 -1.25
N ILE A 5 13.45 24.94 -0.71
CA ILE A 5 12.34 24.26 -1.35
C ILE A 5 11.10 25.16 -1.24
N LYS A 6 10.48 25.45 -2.38
CA LYS A 6 9.25 26.25 -2.46
C LYS A 6 8.12 25.43 -3.05
N VAL A 7 6.97 25.49 -2.41
CA VAL A 7 5.73 24.93 -2.96
C VAL A 7 5.04 26.04 -3.76
N VAL A 8 4.73 25.74 -5.01
CA VAL A 8 3.94 26.61 -5.90
C VAL A 8 2.72 25.86 -6.42
N TYR A 9 1.70 26.55 -6.92
CA TYR A 9 0.53 25.92 -7.50
C TYR A 9 0.60 25.95 -9.03
N LYS A 10 0.35 24.81 -9.66
CA LYS A 10 0.28 24.64 -11.11
C LYS A 10 -1.08 24.09 -11.52
N GLY A 11 -1.53 24.43 -12.72
CA GLY A 11 -2.69 23.80 -13.32
C GLY A 11 -2.49 22.31 -13.52
N VAL A 12 -3.50 21.50 -13.24
CA VAL A 12 -3.44 20.04 -13.39
C VAL A 12 -3.07 19.65 -14.82
N ASP A 13 -3.54 20.41 -15.81
CA ASP A 13 -3.26 20.15 -17.23
C ASP A 13 -1.89 20.64 -17.70
N GLU A 14 -1.20 21.45 -16.88
CA GLU A 14 0.18 21.87 -17.16
C GLU A 14 1.20 20.78 -16.85
N LEU A 15 0.82 19.77 -16.06
CA LEU A 15 1.71 18.70 -15.62
C LEU A 15 1.78 17.59 -16.65
N ILE A 16 2.99 17.19 -16.99
CA ILE A 16 3.28 16.17 -18.00
C ILE A 16 3.63 14.85 -17.29
N PRO A 17 2.80 13.81 -17.41
CA PRO A 17 3.15 12.50 -16.88
C PRO A 17 4.39 11.93 -17.58
N TYR A 18 5.32 11.35 -16.81
CA TYR A 18 6.47 10.66 -17.38
C TYR A 18 6.03 9.39 -18.12
N VAL A 19 6.29 9.34 -19.43
CA VAL A 19 5.77 8.26 -20.31
C VAL A 19 6.33 6.87 -19.98
N ASN A 20 7.57 6.80 -19.51
CA ASN A 20 8.23 5.55 -19.12
C ASN A 20 8.11 5.23 -17.62
N ASN A 21 7.04 5.67 -16.97
CA ASN A 21 6.82 5.35 -15.56
C ASN A 21 6.61 3.82 -15.39
N PRO A 22 7.51 3.11 -14.69
CA PRO A 22 7.40 1.65 -14.56
C PRO A 22 6.29 1.21 -13.59
N ARG A 23 5.75 2.13 -12.80
CA ARG A 23 4.76 1.80 -11.76
C ARG A 23 3.34 1.90 -12.28
N ASN A 24 2.55 0.84 -12.07
CA ASN A 24 1.11 0.86 -12.32
C ASN A 24 0.38 1.38 -11.09
N ASN A 25 -0.18 2.59 -11.19
CA ASN A 25 -0.78 3.29 -10.04
C ASN A 25 -2.31 3.16 -9.98
N LYS A 26 -2.96 2.39 -10.89
CA LYS A 26 -4.42 2.38 -11.03
C LYS A 26 -5.15 2.06 -9.73
N ASN A 27 -4.70 1.04 -9.00
CA ASN A 27 -5.35 0.58 -7.78
C ASN A 27 -5.18 1.53 -6.59
N ALA A 28 -4.19 2.44 -6.64
CA ALA A 28 -3.92 3.40 -5.57
C ALA A 28 -4.61 4.77 -5.77
N VAL A 29 -5.24 5.00 -6.95
CA VAL A 29 -5.81 6.32 -7.26
C VAL A 29 -6.96 6.66 -6.33
N ASP A 30 -7.81 5.71 -5.99
CA ASP A 30 -8.99 5.90 -5.17
C ASP A 30 -8.59 6.20 -3.72
N ALA A 31 -7.69 5.43 -3.15
CA ALA A 31 -7.16 5.68 -1.81
C ALA A 31 -6.47 7.05 -1.70
N VAL A 32 -5.67 7.43 -2.71
CA VAL A 32 -5.03 8.76 -2.73
C VAL A 32 -6.07 9.88 -2.93
N ALA A 33 -7.13 9.65 -3.71
CA ALA A 33 -8.21 10.63 -3.86
C ALA A 33 -8.99 10.81 -2.55
N SER A 34 -9.33 9.73 -1.84
CA SER A 34 -9.92 9.79 -0.51
C SER A 34 -9.03 10.53 0.48
N SER A 35 -7.72 10.27 0.47
CA SER A 35 -6.76 10.99 1.30
C SER A 35 -6.75 12.50 1.00
N ILE A 36 -6.72 12.89 -0.27
CA ILE A 36 -6.76 14.31 -0.66
C ILE A 36 -8.10 14.95 -0.27
N LYS A 37 -9.21 14.24 -0.42
CA LYS A 37 -10.54 14.73 -0.06
C LYS A 37 -10.68 14.97 1.44
N ASN A 38 -10.22 14.06 2.26
CA ASN A 38 -10.39 14.11 3.71
C ASN A 38 -9.36 15.02 4.40
N PHE A 39 -8.09 14.98 3.96
CA PHE A 39 -7.00 15.69 4.61
C PHE A 39 -6.49 16.92 3.84
N GLY A 40 -6.94 17.10 2.60
CA GLY A 40 -6.39 18.08 1.67
C GLY A 40 -5.08 17.61 1.03
N PHE A 41 -4.59 18.35 0.05
CA PHE A 41 -3.37 18.02 -0.70
C PHE A 41 -2.12 18.35 0.15
N LYS A 42 -1.70 17.44 1.04
CA LYS A 42 -0.61 17.67 2.03
C LYS A 42 0.78 17.36 1.48
N VAL A 43 0.89 16.48 0.49
CA VAL A 43 2.18 16.04 -0.09
C VAL A 43 2.29 16.54 -1.53
N PRO A 44 3.09 17.59 -1.85
CA PRO A 44 3.20 18.13 -3.20
C PRO A 44 3.67 17.12 -4.23
N ILE A 45 3.33 17.37 -5.50
CA ILE A 45 3.91 16.67 -6.66
C ILE A 45 5.28 17.27 -6.94
N VAL A 46 6.29 16.46 -7.22
CA VAL A 46 7.60 16.95 -7.65
C VAL A 46 7.66 16.89 -9.18
N ILE A 47 8.02 18.00 -9.79
CA ILE A 47 8.18 18.14 -11.24
C ILE A 47 9.57 18.66 -11.57
N ASP A 48 10.02 18.44 -12.79
CA ASP A 48 11.21 19.09 -13.32
C ASP A 48 10.88 20.50 -13.89
N LYS A 49 11.87 21.11 -14.49
CA LYS A 49 11.74 22.46 -15.09
C LYS A 49 10.85 22.49 -16.34
N GLU A 50 10.62 21.36 -17.00
CA GLU A 50 9.72 21.18 -18.13
C GLU A 50 8.29 20.79 -17.71
N ASN A 51 7.96 20.79 -16.42
CA ASN A 51 6.72 20.32 -15.81
C ASN A 51 6.49 18.81 -15.93
N GLU A 52 7.50 18.01 -16.29
CA GLU A 52 7.38 16.57 -16.29
C GLU A 52 7.46 16.03 -14.85
N ILE A 53 6.57 15.10 -14.52
CA ILE A 53 6.48 14.55 -13.16
C ILE A 53 7.71 13.71 -12.84
N VAL A 54 8.35 14.05 -11.72
CA VAL A 54 9.41 13.26 -11.10
C VAL A 54 8.80 12.28 -10.11
N THR A 55 8.00 12.76 -9.14
CA THR A 55 7.24 11.90 -8.23
C THR A 55 5.81 12.42 -8.05
N GLY A 56 4.86 11.51 -7.78
CA GLY A 56 3.47 11.85 -7.52
C GLY A 56 2.49 11.64 -8.67
N HIS A 57 2.75 10.72 -9.60
CA HIS A 57 1.84 10.38 -10.69
C HIS A 57 0.44 10.00 -10.18
N THR A 58 0.35 9.20 -9.10
CA THR A 58 -0.94 8.84 -8.49
C THR A 58 -1.69 10.06 -7.97
N ARG A 59 -0.97 11.03 -7.38
CA ARG A 59 -1.54 12.30 -6.88
C ARG A 59 -2.09 13.14 -8.01
N LEU A 60 -1.44 13.17 -9.18
CA LEU A 60 -2.00 13.82 -10.37
C LEU A 60 -3.30 13.14 -10.83
N LEU A 61 -3.33 11.80 -10.89
CA LEU A 61 -4.52 11.06 -11.28
C LEU A 61 -5.67 11.27 -10.29
N ALA A 62 -5.38 11.25 -8.99
CA ALA A 62 -6.33 11.54 -7.94
C ALA A 62 -6.87 12.99 -8.04
N ALA A 63 -6.01 13.97 -8.29
CA ALA A 63 -6.43 15.36 -8.50
C ALA A 63 -7.37 15.51 -9.71
N LYS A 64 -7.08 14.81 -10.81
CA LYS A 64 -7.97 14.76 -11.99
C LYS A 64 -9.31 14.10 -11.65
N LYS A 65 -9.31 13.02 -10.89
CA LYS A 65 -10.54 12.35 -10.43
C LYS A 65 -11.39 13.24 -9.53
N LEU A 66 -10.77 14.15 -8.78
CA LEU A 66 -11.42 15.12 -7.89
C LEU A 66 -11.77 16.45 -8.59
N ASP A 67 -11.60 16.55 -9.90
CA ASP A 67 -11.84 17.75 -10.70
C ASP A 67 -11.12 19.01 -10.15
N MET A 68 -9.89 18.83 -9.66
CA MET A 68 -9.09 19.94 -9.14
C MET A 68 -8.46 20.74 -10.28
N ASP A 69 -8.58 22.06 -10.25
CA ASP A 69 -7.96 22.94 -11.25
C ASP A 69 -6.44 23.06 -11.08
N LYS A 70 -5.98 23.08 -9.82
CA LYS A 70 -4.57 23.32 -9.46
C LYS A 70 -4.12 22.38 -8.34
N VAL A 71 -2.83 22.03 -8.38
CA VAL A 71 -2.18 21.20 -7.37
C VAL A 71 -0.89 21.85 -6.87
N PRO A 72 -0.50 21.60 -5.59
CA PRO A 72 0.78 22.06 -5.09
C PRO A 72 1.91 21.23 -5.70
N VAL A 73 2.96 21.91 -6.16
CA VAL A 73 4.13 21.29 -6.75
C VAL A 73 5.43 21.85 -6.18
N ILE A 74 6.48 21.04 -6.22
CA ILE A 74 7.86 21.43 -5.99
C ILE A 74 8.61 21.27 -7.32
N ILE A 75 9.36 22.30 -7.71
CA ILE A 75 10.14 22.28 -8.95
C ILE A 75 11.57 21.87 -8.60
N ALA A 76 11.98 20.68 -9.06
CA ALA A 76 13.34 20.14 -8.89
C ALA A 76 14.27 20.64 -10.03
N ASP A 77 14.45 21.94 -10.10
CA ASP A 77 15.26 22.62 -11.14
C ASP A 77 16.79 22.61 -10.85
N ASP A 78 17.17 22.06 -9.70
CA ASP A 78 18.55 21.86 -9.25
C ASP A 78 19.13 20.48 -9.61
N LEU A 79 18.29 19.57 -10.13
CA LEU A 79 18.70 18.24 -10.50
C LEU A 79 19.08 18.15 -11.99
N SER A 80 20.16 17.44 -12.28
CA SER A 80 20.49 17.05 -13.66
C SER A 80 19.50 15.98 -14.16
N GLU A 81 19.37 15.82 -15.48
CA GLU A 81 18.50 14.78 -16.09
C GLU A 81 18.77 13.38 -15.52
N ALA A 82 20.03 13.00 -15.36
CA ALA A 82 20.42 11.72 -14.78
C ALA A 82 19.95 11.59 -13.32
N LYS A 83 20.05 12.67 -12.52
CA LYS A 83 19.55 12.68 -11.14
C LYS A 83 18.04 12.61 -11.06
N VAL A 84 17.32 13.28 -11.97
CA VAL A 84 15.84 13.19 -12.07
C VAL A 84 15.42 11.74 -12.34
N LYS A 85 16.05 11.06 -13.31
CA LYS A 85 15.76 9.66 -13.61
C LYS A 85 16.05 8.73 -12.42
N ALA A 86 17.20 8.93 -11.76
CA ALA A 86 17.57 8.15 -10.58
C ALA A 86 16.59 8.41 -9.41
N PHE A 87 16.17 9.65 -9.20
CA PHE A 87 15.26 10.01 -8.12
C PHE A 87 13.87 9.40 -8.32
N ARG A 88 13.34 9.36 -9.56
CA ARG A 88 12.08 8.66 -9.87
C ARG A 88 12.08 7.20 -9.39
N LEU A 89 13.18 6.49 -9.59
CA LEU A 89 13.30 5.09 -9.19
C LEU A 89 13.53 4.96 -7.68
N ALA A 90 14.41 5.79 -7.11
CA ALA A 90 14.77 5.74 -5.70
C ALA A 90 13.57 6.07 -4.80
N ASP A 91 12.80 7.12 -5.11
CA ASP A 91 11.62 7.53 -4.34
C ASP A 91 10.58 6.40 -4.24
N ASN A 92 10.33 5.71 -5.36
CA ASN A 92 9.43 4.57 -5.37
C ASN A 92 9.99 3.38 -4.57
N LYS A 93 11.28 3.08 -4.71
CA LYS A 93 11.87 1.89 -4.07
C LYS A 93 12.04 2.05 -2.57
N VAL A 94 12.43 3.25 -2.12
CA VAL A 94 12.60 3.51 -0.68
C VAL A 94 11.30 3.33 0.10
N GLY A 95 10.15 3.71 -0.48
CA GLY A 95 8.85 3.51 0.13
C GLY A 95 8.47 2.02 0.32
N GLU A 96 9.05 1.12 -0.49
CA GLU A 96 8.81 -0.32 -0.38
C GLU A 96 9.70 -1.01 0.68
N LEU A 97 10.69 -0.31 1.25
CA LEU A 97 11.57 -0.86 2.28
C LEU A 97 11.04 -0.67 3.70
N ALA A 98 10.00 0.14 3.86
CA ALA A 98 9.35 0.34 5.15
C ALA A 98 8.33 -0.78 5.40
N GLU A 99 8.31 -1.27 6.63
CA GLU A 99 7.37 -2.28 7.10
C GLU A 99 6.53 -1.71 8.24
N TRP A 100 5.32 -2.22 8.41
CA TRP A 100 4.45 -1.85 9.51
C TRP A 100 4.83 -2.60 10.78
N ASP A 101 4.91 -1.89 11.91
CA ASP A 101 4.79 -2.53 13.21
C ASP A 101 3.30 -2.74 13.48
N TRP A 102 2.84 -3.97 13.25
CA TRP A 102 1.41 -4.31 13.33
C TRP A 102 0.82 -4.08 14.71
N SER A 103 1.60 -4.33 15.79
CA SER A 103 1.13 -4.12 17.16
C SER A 103 0.89 -2.63 17.47
N LEU A 104 1.77 -1.76 16.98
CA LEU A 104 1.58 -0.32 17.10
C LEU A 104 0.43 0.16 16.22
N LEU A 105 0.32 -0.37 15.00
CA LEU A 105 -0.75 -0.01 14.06
C LEU A 105 -2.13 -0.35 14.64
N ASP A 106 -2.30 -1.53 15.23
CA ASP A 106 -3.54 -1.94 15.89
C ASP A 106 -3.90 -0.97 17.03
N SER A 107 -2.92 -0.57 17.84
CA SER A 107 -3.15 0.38 18.92
C SER A 107 -3.63 1.74 18.41
N GLU A 108 -3.06 2.24 17.31
CA GLU A 108 -3.50 3.47 16.64
C GLU A 108 -4.93 3.34 16.07
N PHE A 109 -5.29 2.18 15.50
CA PHE A 109 -6.65 1.94 15.03
C PHE A 109 -7.67 1.91 16.16
N GLU A 110 -7.35 1.28 17.31
CA GLU A 110 -8.23 1.30 18.48
C GLU A 110 -8.46 2.73 18.99
N GLU A 111 -7.40 3.56 19.06
CA GLU A 111 -7.55 4.97 19.42
C GLU A 111 -8.42 5.72 18.39
N LEU A 112 -8.25 5.46 17.10
CA LEU A 112 -9.05 6.08 16.04
C LEU A 112 -10.53 5.67 16.08
N LYS A 113 -10.86 4.44 16.47
CA LYS A 113 -12.25 3.98 16.66
C LYS A 113 -12.98 4.75 17.76
N GLU A 114 -12.26 5.20 18.80
CA GLU A 114 -12.83 6.02 19.88
C GLU A 114 -13.07 7.48 19.44
N MET A 115 -12.47 7.89 18.30
CA MET A 115 -12.61 9.25 17.76
C MET A 115 -13.76 9.28 16.74
N GLU A 116 -14.58 10.33 16.76
CA GLU A 116 -15.64 10.54 15.77
C GLU A 116 -15.01 10.99 14.42
N LEU A 117 -14.63 10.03 13.58
CA LEU A 117 -14.17 10.27 12.21
C LEU A 117 -15.37 10.22 11.26
N ASN A 118 -15.32 11.03 10.20
CA ASN A 118 -16.34 11.07 9.14
C ASN A 118 -15.90 10.31 7.87
N PHE A 119 -14.93 9.42 8.00
CA PHE A 119 -14.38 8.55 6.95
C PHE A 119 -13.92 7.23 7.57
N ASP A 120 -13.77 6.21 6.73
CA ASP A 120 -13.27 4.90 7.12
C ASP A 120 -11.81 4.73 6.66
N MET A 121 -11.01 3.99 7.44
CA MET A 121 -9.61 3.70 7.10
C MET A 121 -9.49 2.76 5.87
N GLU A 122 -10.53 2.00 5.57
CA GLU A 122 -10.63 1.21 4.33
C GLU A 122 -10.53 2.08 3.07
N GLU A 123 -11.00 3.34 3.12
CA GLU A 123 -10.88 4.28 2.00
C GLU A 123 -9.42 4.54 1.59
N PHE A 124 -8.47 4.30 2.48
CA PHE A 124 -7.03 4.49 2.25
C PHE A 124 -6.30 3.20 1.88
N GLY A 125 -7.04 2.08 1.77
CA GLY A 125 -6.52 0.79 1.35
C GLY A 125 -6.16 -0.14 2.49
N PHE A 126 -6.47 0.22 3.74
CA PHE A 126 -6.46 -0.75 4.83
C PHE A 126 -7.70 -1.65 4.67
N ILE A 127 -7.49 -2.96 4.78
CA ILE A 127 -8.56 -3.94 4.78
C ILE A 127 -8.70 -4.52 6.18
N ASP A 128 -9.88 -5.02 6.54
CA ASP A 128 -10.13 -5.63 7.87
C ASP A 128 -9.08 -6.69 8.27
N ASN A 129 -8.42 -7.31 7.27
CA ASN A 129 -7.33 -8.26 7.51
C ASN A 129 -5.96 -7.60 7.80
N ASP A 130 -5.80 -6.30 7.60
CA ASP A 130 -4.57 -5.56 7.96
C ASP A 130 -4.60 -5.19 9.45
N VAL A 131 -5.80 -5.07 10.02
CA VAL A 131 -6.01 -5.02 11.46
C VAL A 131 -6.10 -6.48 11.93
N ILE A 132 -4.99 -7.03 12.34
CA ILE A 132 -4.99 -8.32 13.04
C ILE A 132 -5.72 -8.07 14.36
N ASP A 133 -6.98 -8.47 14.42
CA ASP A 133 -7.70 -8.53 15.69
C ASP A 133 -6.94 -9.51 16.59
N MET A 134 -6.10 -8.94 17.47
CA MET A 134 -5.29 -9.72 18.41
C MET A 134 -6.18 -10.56 19.36
N SER A 135 -7.50 -10.30 19.42
CA SER A 135 -8.44 -11.18 20.12
C SER A 135 -8.52 -12.53 19.44
N TYR A 136 -8.33 -12.61 18.11
CA TYR A 136 -8.28 -13.86 17.35
C TYR A 136 -7.01 -14.67 17.61
N ILE A 137 -5.86 -14.03 17.91
CA ILE A 137 -4.64 -14.77 18.30
C ILE A 137 -4.84 -15.49 19.63
N ASN A 138 -5.70 -14.97 20.50
CA ASN A 138 -6.10 -15.63 21.75
C ASN A 138 -7.11 -16.76 21.51
N GLU A 139 -7.73 -16.86 20.33
CA GLU A 139 -8.61 -17.95 19.90
C GLU A 139 -7.93 -18.94 18.94
N LEU A 140 -6.59 -18.90 18.82
CA LEU A 140 -5.89 -20.01 18.17
C LEU A 140 -6.23 -21.28 18.91
N ASP A 141 -6.71 -22.29 18.18
CA ASP A 141 -6.84 -23.61 18.74
C ASP A 141 -5.45 -24.11 19.19
N GLU A 142 -5.43 -25.15 20.00
CA GLU A 142 -4.18 -25.77 20.48
C GLU A 142 -3.21 -26.19 19.34
N ASN A 143 -3.63 -26.10 18.07
CA ASN A 143 -2.86 -26.40 16.86
C ASN A 143 -2.35 -25.15 16.12
N GLY A 144 -2.65 -23.92 16.60
CA GLY A 144 -2.15 -22.67 16.01
C GLY A 144 -2.82 -22.32 14.68
N LEU A 145 -4.10 -22.68 14.48
CA LEU A 145 -4.88 -22.41 13.28
C LEU A 145 -5.92 -21.32 13.55
N SER A 146 -5.92 -20.25 12.75
CA SER A 146 -6.98 -19.26 12.73
C SER A 146 -7.69 -19.25 11.37
N MET A 147 -9.03 -19.13 11.39
CA MET A 147 -9.85 -19.07 10.18
C MET A 147 -10.81 -17.87 10.27
N THR A 148 -10.76 -16.96 9.29
CA THR A 148 -11.72 -15.87 9.15
C THR A 148 -12.55 -16.03 7.88
N LYS A 149 -13.87 -15.82 7.99
CA LYS A 149 -14.78 -15.91 6.84
C LYS A 149 -15.05 -14.50 6.32
N GLY A 150 -14.58 -14.19 5.10
CA GLY A 150 -14.87 -12.95 4.40
C GLY A 150 -16.27 -12.94 3.77
N GLU A 151 -16.81 -11.76 3.46
CA GLU A 151 -18.15 -11.56 2.89
C GLU A 151 -18.32 -12.04 1.43
N ASN A 152 -17.25 -12.37 0.71
CA ASN A 152 -17.25 -12.65 -0.74
C ASN A 152 -16.88 -14.10 -1.09
N ASP A 153 -17.54 -15.11 -0.51
CA ASP A 153 -17.29 -16.53 -0.81
C ASP A 153 -15.82 -16.99 -0.66
N HIS A 154 -14.99 -16.17 -0.05
CA HIS A 154 -13.60 -16.47 0.28
C HIS A 154 -13.43 -16.53 1.79
N PHE A 155 -12.53 -17.36 2.25
CA PHE A 155 -12.06 -17.35 3.63
C PHE A 155 -10.54 -17.27 3.65
N THR A 156 -10.00 -16.65 4.69
CA THR A 156 -8.56 -16.55 4.90
C THR A 156 -8.17 -17.55 5.98
N MET A 157 -7.06 -18.25 5.77
CA MET A 157 -6.48 -19.19 6.73
C MET A 157 -5.03 -18.76 6.99
N SER A 158 -4.68 -18.57 8.26
CA SER A 158 -3.33 -18.23 8.68
C SER A 158 -2.73 -19.39 9.49
N PHE A 159 -1.47 -19.70 9.22
CA PHE A 159 -0.73 -20.73 9.93
C PHE A 159 0.44 -20.10 10.67
N VAL A 160 0.61 -20.47 11.93
CA VAL A 160 1.78 -20.10 12.73
C VAL A 160 2.71 -21.30 12.82
N PHE A 161 3.94 -21.15 12.38
CA PHE A 161 4.96 -22.18 12.42
C PHE A 161 6.00 -21.89 13.50
N PRO A 162 6.55 -22.92 14.17
CA PRO A 162 7.68 -22.75 15.07
C PRO A 162 8.88 -22.12 14.32
N VAL A 163 9.59 -21.18 14.98
CA VAL A 163 10.72 -20.44 14.38
C VAL A 163 11.80 -21.38 13.81
N GLU A 164 12.02 -22.54 14.43
CA GLU A 164 12.96 -23.56 13.94
C GLU A 164 12.58 -24.15 12.58
N LYS A 165 11.35 -23.94 12.09
CA LYS A 165 10.86 -24.38 10.77
C LYS A 165 10.91 -23.30 9.70
N GLU A 166 11.30 -22.07 10.06
CA GLU A 166 11.29 -20.92 9.15
C GLU A 166 12.02 -21.21 7.83
N GLY A 167 13.27 -21.69 7.89
CA GLY A 167 14.06 -22.00 6.70
C GLY A 167 13.42 -23.05 5.79
N LEU A 168 12.84 -24.10 6.38
CA LEU A 168 12.15 -25.15 5.63
C LEU A 168 10.88 -24.62 4.93
N ILE A 169 10.13 -23.76 5.60
CA ILE A 169 8.90 -23.19 5.05
C ILE A 169 9.21 -22.20 3.92
N HIS A 170 10.26 -21.35 4.09
CA HIS A 170 10.71 -20.47 3.03
C HIS A 170 11.16 -21.22 1.78
N GLU A 171 12.00 -22.26 1.93
CA GLU A 171 12.44 -23.11 0.82
C GLU A 171 11.23 -23.75 0.09
N TYR A 172 10.25 -24.26 0.84
CA TYR A 172 9.05 -24.84 0.26
C TYR A 172 8.21 -23.81 -0.52
N ILE A 173 8.04 -22.59 0.02
CA ILE A 173 7.29 -21.51 -0.66
C ILE A 173 7.99 -21.02 -1.92
N GLU A 174 9.34 -21.02 -1.94
CA GLU A 174 10.12 -20.66 -3.14
C GLU A 174 10.05 -21.72 -4.23
N GLU A 175 10.03 -23.00 -3.87
CA GLU A 175 9.95 -24.12 -4.83
C GLU A 175 8.54 -24.40 -5.35
N VAL A 176 7.53 -24.12 -4.55
CA VAL A 176 6.12 -24.45 -4.85
C VAL A 176 5.32 -23.17 -5.05
N SER A 177 4.64 -23.02 -6.19
CA SER A 177 3.78 -21.86 -6.45
C SER A 177 2.64 -21.76 -5.42
N LYS A 178 2.19 -20.53 -5.11
CA LYS A 178 1.04 -20.30 -4.19
C LYS A 178 -0.21 -21.09 -4.60
N ASP A 179 -0.50 -21.15 -5.89
CA ASP A 179 -1.67 -21.87 -6.42
C ASP A 179 -1.56 -23.37 -6.14
N LYS A 180 -0.36 -23.93 -6.24
CA LYS A 180 -0.12 -25.35 -5.94
C LYS A 180 -0.25 -25.65 -4.46
N ILE A 181 0.21 -24.77 -3.57
CA ILE A 181 0.03 -24.91 -2.12
C ILE A 181 -1.46 -24.92 -1.77
N VAL A 182 -2.26 -24.00 -2.34
CA VAL A 182 -3.71 -23.96 -2.14
C VAL A 182 -4.37 -25.23 -2.64
N GLU A 183 -4.01 -25.72 -3.83
CA GLU A 183 -4.53 -26.96 -4.39
C GLU A 183 -4.22 -28.17 -3.49
N ASP A 184 -3.01 -28.29 -2.98
CA ASP A 184 -2.60 -29.38 -2.10
C ASP A 184 -3.34 -29.35 -0.76
N ILE A 185 -3.60 -28.15 -0.20
CA ILE A 185 -4.42 -28.00 1.01
C ILE A 185 -5.87 -28.45 0.74
N ILE A 186 -6.46 -28.03 -0.39
CA ILE A 186 -7.83 -28.41 -0.76
C ILE A 186 -7.93 -29.92 -0.94
N LEU A 187 -7.00 -30.55 -1.67
CA LEU A 187 -6.97 -32.00 -1.90
C LEU A 187 -6.81 -32.78 -0.59
N ALA A 188 -5.95 -32.29 0.33
CA ALA A 188 -5.79 -32.92 1.64
C ALA A 188 -7.09 -32.84 2.47
N ALA A 189 -7.80 -31.69 2.43
CA ALA A 189 -9.05 -31.52 3.12
C ALA A 189 -10.20 -32.38 2.53
N GLU A 190 -10.23 -32.56 1.21
CA GLU A 190 -11.19 -33.48 0.54
C GLU A 190 -10.93 -34.93 0.88
N GLY A 191 -9.66 -35.34 0.88
CA GLY A 191 -9.27 -36.72 1.25
C GLY A 191 -9.61 -37.11 2.69
N LEU A 192 -9.70 -36.15 3.61
CA LEU A 192 -10.15 -36.37 4.99
C LEU A 192 -11.66 -36.61 5.14
N LYS A 193 -12.48 -36.20 4.14
CA LYS A 193 -13.94 -36.41 4.17
C LYS A 193 -14.35 -37.83 3.74
N ASP A 194 -13.47 -38.52 3.01
CA ASP A 194 -13.72 -39.85 2.46
C ASP A 194 -13.11 -40.96 3.34
N ALA A 195 -12.49 -40.61 4.48
CA ALA A 195 -11.89 -41.53 5.47
C ALA A 195 -12.75 -41.62 6.74
#